data_ec92d87beaac1e7dd1bc585b844ea608
#
_entry.id   ec92d87beaac1e7dd1bc585b844ea608
#
_cell.length_a   1.000
_cell.length_b   1.000
_cell.length_c   1.000
_cell.angle_alpha   90.00
_cell.angle_beta   90.00
_cell.angle_gamma   90.00
#
_symmetry.space_group_name_H-M   'P 1'
#
loop_
_entity.id
_entity.type
_entity.pdbx_description
1 polymer ?
#
loop_
_entity_poly.entity_id
_entity_poly.type
_entity_poly.pdbx_seq_one_letter_code
_entity_poly.pdbx_strand_id
1 'polypeptide(L)'
;MVAPAAFGATTADEALLKAYQAFNAGDAISLARYAPALEGSVLEPYGEYWALELRLEDAPDAEVRAFLVKHAGTYLAQALRADWAKQLGKREHWARFERALAPLAARDLELRCYDWAARLARGDKAVAAEAKSIWLEPGDLPAGCQLLADKLAARGAIDAGEVWQRARVLFERGQITAAKSALGYLPRAQAPDELLLAQAATQPQQVLARLPRHFGRRATREVAVLAALRLASSDPRLAAEALEGPVVRRLNASERAYLWSRVALEGARAHDGEALDWYARLGREPLGYDLAAWKARAALRRGDWPTVRDAIDAMSAADSRQPAWIYWYGRALAAQGKREAARAYYQRISGGTDFYGLLATEELGALAAIPAPSFVPSDAQVAAARGIPGLARALELYRLGLRTEATGEWVFAIRGMDDRELLAAAELARRESVYDRAISTANMTVRLHDFRVRYPVPFEGVFGDYARTHGLDEAWVLGLVRQESRFIVDARSDAGARGLMQLMPRTARWVARKIGLVQYEPHDVAEVETNITLGTGYLKMVLEDLGHEVLASAAYNAGPRRARSWRDAKPLEGAIYVETIPFSETRRYVKNVMANAVIYAALLGEPRSSLHARLGVIPAADAGGGEDDMLP
;
A
#
# COMPACT_ATOMS: atom_id res chain seq x y z
N MET A 1 25.65 25.29 7.34
CA MET A 1 24.58 25.88 8.16
C MET A 1 23.74 26.77 7.25
N VAL A 2 22.66 26.23 6.70
CA VAL A 2 21.60 27.05 6.09
C VAL A 2 20.34 26.61 6.83
N ALA A 3 20.01 27.36 7.89
CA ALA A 3 18.70 27.26 8.51
C ALA A 3 17.65 27.63 7.43
N PRO A 4 16.50 26.94 7.35
CA PRO A 4 15.40 27.46 6.57
C PRO A 4 15.07 28.83 7.15
N ALA A 5 15.04 29.85 6.31
CA ALA A 5 14.65 31.19 6.70
C ALA A 5 13.27 31.07 7.35
N ALA A 6 13.20 31.34 8.66
CA ALA A 6 11.95 31.55 9.33
C ALA A 6 11.34 32.84 8.73
N PHE A 7 10.55 32.67 7.68
CA PHE A 7 9.67 33.74 7.22
C PHE A 7 8.71 34.00 8.39
N GLY A 8 8.76 35.20 8.97
CA GLY A 8 7.81 35.61 9.99
C GLY A 8 6.39 35.40 9.45
N ALA A 9 5.55 34.65 10.20
CA ALA A 9 4.16 34.41 9.82
C ALA A 9 3.47 35.75 9.64
N THR A 10 2.77 35.91 8.51
CA THR A 10 1.94 37.09 8.28
C THR A 10 0.66 36.97 9.14
N THR A 11 -0.05 38.07 9.37
CA THR A 11 -1.35 38.02 10.06
C THR A 11 -2.35 37.10 9.37
N ALA A 12 -2.26 36.96 8.04
CA ALA A 12 -3.07 36.04 7.25
C ALA A 12 -2.67 34.58 7.48
N ASP A 13 -1.38 34.25 7.63
CA ASP A 13 -0.91 32.90 7.92
C ASP A 13 -1.41 32.41 9.29
N GLU A 14 -1.29 33.28 10.32
CA GLU A 14 -1.81 32.94 11.64
C GLU A 14 -3.33 32.76 11.65
N ALA A 15 -4.04 33.62 10.90
CA ALA A 15 -5.49 33.51 10.78
C ALA A 15 -5.89 32.22 10.09
N LEU A 16 -5.19 31.80 9.02
CA LEU A 16 -5.45 30.53 8.36
C LEU A 16 -5.24 29.34 9.28
N LEU A 17 -4.12 29.28 10.01
CA LEU A 17 -3.85 28.18 10.93
C LEU A 17 -4.87 28.13 12.07
N LYS A 18 -5.31 29.27 12.59
CA LYS A 18 -6.40 29.33 13.59
C LYS A 18 -7.76 28.93 13.00
N ALA A 19 -8.06 29.34 11.77
CA ALA A 19 -9.25 28.92 11.05
C ALA A 19 -9.25 27.39 10.82
N TYR A 20 -8.13 26.82 10.41
CA TYR A 20 -7.97 25.38 10.25
C TYR A 20 -8.10 24.61 11.57
N GLN A 21 -7.53 25.13 12.66
CA GLN A 21 -7.70 24.54 14.00
C GLN A 21 -9.17 24.58 14.44
N ALA A 22 -9.86 25.70 14.22
CA ALA A 22 -11.28 25.84 14.50
C ALA A 22 -12.13 24.86 13.68
N PHE A 23 -11.83 24.71 12.39
CA PHE A 23 -12.47 23.72 11.51
C PHE A 23 -12.32 22.30 12.07
N ASN A 24 -11.10 21.86 12.40
CA ASN A 24 -10.85 20.53 12.94
C ASN A 24 -11.49 20.30 14.33
N ALA A 25 -11.69 21.35 15.10
CA ALA A 25 -12.38 21.30 16.38
C ALA A 25 -13.92 21.36 16.26
N GLY A 26 -14.47 21.57 15.06
CA GLY A 26 -15.91 21.78 14.87
C GLY A 26 -16.41 23.13 15.37
N ASP A 27 -15.51 24.11 15.61
CA ASP A 27 -15.84 25.43 16.19
C ASP A 27 -16.16 26.43 15.06
N ALA A 28 -17.42 26.47 14.68
CA ALA A 28 -17.92 27.40 13.66
C ALA A 28 -17.80 28.89 14.08
N ILE A 29 -17.83 29.21 15.40
CA ILE A 29 -17.73 30.58 15.90
C ILE A 29 -16.31 31.11 15.69
N SER A 30 -15.31 30.35 16.13
CA SER A 30 -13.90 30.71 15.92
C SER A 30 -13.55 30.75 14.45
N LEU A 31 -14.04 29.79 13.63
CA LEU A 31 -13.83 29.80 12.20
C LEU A 31 -14.37 31.09 11.56
N ALA A 32 -15.60 31.49 11.85
CA ALA A 32 -16.20 32.72 11.34
C ALA A 32 -15.42 33.98 11.72
N ARG A 33 -14.72 33.95 12.85
CA ARG A 33 -13.88 35.07 13.35
C ARG A 33 -12.59 35.22 12.52
N TYR A 34 -11.99 34.11 12.10
CA TYR A 34 -10.69 34.14 11.42
C TYR A 34 -10.81 34.13 9.87
N ALA A 35 -11.89 33.62 9.29
CA ALA A 35 -12.09 33.54 7.85
C ALA A 35 -11.97 34.90 7.11
N PRO A 36 -12.48 36.04 7.63
CA PRO A 36 -12.33 37.34 6.95
C PRO A 36 -10.89 37.79 6.76
N ALA A 37 -9.95 37.37 7.61
CA ALA A 37 -8.54 37.74 7.48
C ALA A 37 -7.84 37.04 6.30
N LEU A 38 -8.50 36.08 5.65
CA LEU A 38 -8.00 35.39 4.44
C LEU A 38 -8.38 36.13 3.15
N GLU A 39 -9.24 37.15 3.23
CA GLU A 39 -9.74 37.91 2.08
C GLU A 39 -8.58 38.50 1.27
N GLY A 40 -8.63 38.37 -0.06
CA GLY A 40 -7.59 38.80 -0.98
C GLY A 40 -6.35 37.90 -1.03
N SER A 41 -6.24 36.87 -0.19
CA SER A 41 -5.16 35.87 -0.28
C SER A 41 -5.52 34.74 -1.26
N VAL A 42 -4.50 34.04 -1.77
CA VAL A 42 -4.70 32.85 -2.63
C VAL A 42 -5.47 31.73 -1.89
N LEU A 43 -5.52 31.76 -0.55
CA LEU A 43 -6.20 30.78 0.32
C LEU A 43 -7.58 31.27 0.83
N GLU A 44 -8.05 32.44 0.38
CA GLU A 44 -9.41 32.94 0.72
C GLU A 44 -10.51 31.89 0.57
N PRO A 45 -10.56 31.06 -0.50
CA PRO A 45 -11.61 30.06 -0.69
C PRO A 45 -11.74 29.03 0.44
N TYR A 46 -10.65 28.82 1.21
CA TYR A 46 -10.65 27.85 2.33
C TYR A 46 -11.54 28.26 3.49
N GLY A 47 -11.62 29.57 3.79
CA GLY A 47 -12.51 30.07 4.84
C GLY A 47 -13.98 29.75 4.56
N GLU A 48 -14.43 30.00 3.34
CA GLU A 48 -15.80 29.70 2.89
C GLU A 48 -16.05 28.18 2.82
N TYR A 49 -15.08 27.43 2.30
CA TYR A 49 -15.14 25.97 2.21
C TYR A 49 -15.32 25.31 3.57
N TRP A 50 -14.45 25.61 4.54
CA TRP A 50 -14.51 25.03 5.87
C TRP A 50 -15.79 25.42 6.62
N ALA A 51 -16.25 26.67 6.47
CA ALA A 51 -17.48 27.12 7.09
C ALA A 51 -18.71 26.38 6.56
N LEU A 52 -18.72 26.07 5.27
CA LEU A 52 -19.80 25.32 4.64
C LEU A 52 -19.70 23.82 4.97
N GLU A 53 -18.49 23.26 4.99
CA GLU A 53 -18.23 21.86 5.31
C GLU A 53 -18.68 21.49 6.73
N LEU A 54 -18.41 22.33 7.74
CA LEU A 54 -18.84 22.11 9.13
C LEU A 54 -20.36 21.97 9.31
N ARG A 55 -21.13 22.55 8.40
CA ARG A 55 -22.60 22.53 8.47
C ARG A 55 -23.24 21.86 7.24
N LEU A 56 -22.44 21.11 6.47
CA LEU A 56 -22.87 20.54 5.19
C LEU A 56 -24.10 19.63 5.34
N GLU A 57 -24.25 19.01 6.49
CA GLU A 57 -25.43 18.19 6.79
C GLU A 57 -26.72 19.00 6.79
N ASP A 58 -26.71 20.25 7.31
CA ASP A 58 -27.89 21.11 7.46
C ASP A 58 -27.89 22.31 6.50
N ALA A 59 -26.83 22.44 5.70
CA ALA A 59 -26.69 23.56 4.78
C ALA A 59 -27.79 23.55 3.71
N PRO A 60 -28.41 24.72 3.41
CA PRO A 60 -29.34 24.85 2.30
C PRO A 60 -28.66 24.51 0.97
N ASP A 61 -29.34 23.73 0.12
CA ASP A 61 -28.81 23.37 -1.21
C ASP A 61 -28.40 24.59 -2.04
N ALA A 62 -29.09 25.73 -1.86
CA ALA A 62 -28.77 26.94 -2.57
C ALA A 62 -27.37 27.46 -2.24
N GLU A 63 -26.95 27.39 -0.98
CA GLU A 63 -25.62 27.82 -0.55
C GLU A 63 -24.55 26.88 -1.11
N VAL A 64 -24.76 25.57 -1.00
CA VAL A 64 -23.82 24.57 -1.58
C VAL A 64 -23.66 24.82 -3.09
N ARG A 65 -24.78 25.01 -3.81
CA ARG A 65 -24.74 25.30 -5.25
C ARG A 65 -24.04 26.63 -5.55
N ALA A 66 -24.25 27.67 -4.75
CA ALA A 66 -23.58 28.96 -4.93
C ALA A 66 -22.05 28.81 -4.81
N PHE A 67 -21.58 28.09 -3.78
CA PHE A 67 -20.17 27.78 -3.65
C PHE A 67 -19.62 27.01 -4.86
N LEU A 68 -20.32 25.95 -5.29
CA LEU A 68 -19.90 25.11 -6.42
C LEU A 68 -19.84 25.88 -7.74
N VAL A 69 -20.65 26.91 -7.92
CA VAL A 69 -20.63 27.80 -9.08
C VAL A 69 -19.49 28.81 -8.95
N LYS A 70 -19.35 29.47 -7.78
CA LYS A 70 -18.29 30.46 -7.50
C LYS A 70 -16.90 29.86 -7.68
N HIS A 71 -16.69 28.63 -7.21
CA HIS A 71 -15.40 27.96 -7.22
C HIS A 71 -15.33 26.82 -8.28
N ALA A 72 -16.11 26.95 -9.36
CA ALA A 72 -16.12 25.93 -10.42
C ALA A 72 -14.70 25.64 -10.94
N GLY A 73 -14.38 24.36 -11.20
CA GLY A 73 -13.07 23.96 -11.72
C GLY A 73 -11.95 23.91 -10.68
N THR A 74 -12.23 24.09 -9.39
CA THR A 74 -11.24 23.98 -8.31
C THR A 74 -11.32 22.66 -7.56
N TYR A 75 -10.25 22.33 -6.84
CA TYR A 75 -10.21 21.19 -5.92
C TYR A 75 -11.32 21.27 -4.87
N LEU A 76 -11.52 22.45 -4.25
CA LEU A 76 -12.48 22.66 -3.19
C LEU A 76 -13.93 22.41 -3.67
N ALA A 77 -14.27 22.86 -4.89
CA ALA A 77 -15.57 22.56 -5.47
C ALA A 77 -15.79 21.05 -5.69
N GLN A 78 -14.75 20.31 -6.07
CA GLN A 78 -14.85 18.85 -6.23
C GLN A 78 -14.94 18.14 -4.87
N ALA A 79 -14.17 18.56 -3.88
CA ALA A 79 -14.20 18.02 -2.52
C ALA A 79 -15.59 18.20 -1.89
N LEU A 80 -16.06 19.46 -1.80
CA LEU A 80 -17.39 19.77 -1.25
C LEU A 80 -18.52 19.01 -1.98
N ARG A 81 -18.43 18.92 -3.30
CA ARG A 81 -19.42 18.17 -4.11
C ARG A 81 -19.44 16.69 -3.76
N ALA A 82 -18.26 16.08 -3.53
CA ALA A 82 -18.17 14.68 -3.15
C ALA A 82 -18.81 14.44 -1.77
N ASP A 83 -18.49 15.29 -0.80
CA ASP A 83 -19.03 15.16 0.56
C ASP A 83 -20.53 15.48 0.61
N TRP A 84 -20.98 16.49 -0.14
CA TRP A 84 -22.41 16.77 -0.31
C TRP A 84 -23.15 15.58 -0.96
N ALA A 85 -22.56 14.96 -1.99
CA ALA A 85 -23.15 13.78 -2.61
C ALA A 85 -23.27 12.62 -1.60
N LYS A 86 -22.25 12.38 -0.74
CA LYS A 86 -22.35 11.37 0.33
C LYS A 86 -23.49 11.67 1.30
N GLN A 87 -23.66 12.93 1.73
CA GLN A 87 -24.78 13.33 2.60
C GLN A 87 -26.14 13.08 1.92
N LEU A 88 -26.26 13.40 0.65
CA LEU A 88 -27.48 13.13 -0.12
C LEU A 88 -27.74 11.63 -0.29
N GLY A 89 -26.70 10.84 -0.51
CA GLY A 89 -26.75 9.39 -0.59
C GLY A 89 -27.18 8.74 0.72
N LYS A 90 -26.58 9.18 1.86
CA LYS A 90 -26.95 8.74 3.21
C LYS A 90 -28.43 8.96 3.53
N ARG A 91 -28.99 10.06 3.03
CA ARG A 91 -30.43 10.42 3.18
C ARG A 91 -31.32 9.84 2.09
N GLU A 92 -30.78 9.07 1.17
CA GLU A 92 -31.50 8.48 0.03
C GLU A 92 -32.18 9.51 -0.88
N HIS A 93 -31.67 10.73 -0.95
CA HIS A 93 -32.19 11.77 -1.84
C HIS A 93 -31.68 11.57 -3.28
N TRP A 94 -32.03 10.44 -3.91
CA TRP A 94 -31.39 9.93 -5.12
C TRP A 94 -31.37 10.92 -6.29
N ALA A 95 -32.45 11.62 -6.58
CA ALA A 95 -32.47 12.58 -7.68
C ALA A 95 -31.54 13.77 -7.49
N ARG A 96 -31.28 14.17 -6.21
CA ARG A 96 -30.31 15.23 -5.86
C ARG A 96 -28.89 14.67 -5.86
N PHE A 97 -28.73 13.47 -5.32
CA PHE A 97 -27.47 12.73 -5.32
C PHE A 97 -26.91 12.56 -6.74
N GLU A 98 -27.71 12.10 -7.69
CA GLU A 98 -27.29 11.88 -9.07
C GLU A 98 -26.83 13.17 -9.76
N ARG A 99 -27.53 14.29 -9.50
CA ARG A 99 -27.11 15.61 -10.00
C ARG A 99 -25.80 16.08 -9.39
N ALA A 100 -25.57 15.79 -8.10
CA ALA A 100 -24.32 16.11 -7.44
C ALA A 100 -23.18 15.20 -7.94
N LEU A 101 -23.47 13.92 -8.20
CA LEU A 101 -22.50 12.91 -8.61
C LEU A 101 -22.01 13.08 -10.05
N ALA A 102 -22.91 13.52 -10.97
CA ALA A 102 -22.63 13.55 -12.40
C ALA A 102 -21.36 14.32 -12.80
N PRO A 103 -21.03 15.49 -12.20
CA PRO A 103 -19.82 16.25 -12.55
C PRO A 103 -18.55 15.74 -11.86
N LEU A 104 -18.60 14.73 -10.97
CA LEU A 104 -17.44 14.22 -10.27
C LEU A 104 -16.58 13.35 -11.18
N ALA A 105 -15.33 13.75 -11.39
CA ALA A 105 -14.36 13.02 -12.21
C ALA A 105 -13.88 11.73 -11.55
N ALA A 106 -13.80 11.69 -10.21
CA ALA A 106 -13.40 10.53 -9.42
C ALA A 106 -14.48 10.21 -8.39
N ARG A 107 -14.74 8.92 -8.20
CA ARG A 107 -15.71 8.41 -7.24
C ARG A 107 -15.00 7.39 -6.36
N ASP A 108 -14.96 7.65 -5.06
CA ASP A 108 -14.49 6.68 -4.10
C ASP A 108 -15.45 5.48 -3.96
N LEU A 109 -15.07 4.50 -3.16
CA LEU A 109 -15.88 3.30 -2.98
C LEU A 109 -17.26 3.62 -2.42
N GLU A 110 -17.35 4.55 -1.47
CA GLU A 110 -18.61 4.92 -0.83
C GLU A 110 -19.60 5.58 -1.81
N LEU A 111 -19.11 6.54 -2.61
CA LEU A 111 -19.90 7.17 -3.68
C LEU A 111 -20.38 6.16 -4.74
N ARG A 112 -19.53 5.18 -5.09
CA ARG A 112 -19.92 4.10 -5.98
C ARG A 112 -21.03 3.24 -5.39
N CYS A 113 -20.96 2.94 -4.09
CA CYS A 113 -22.01 2.20 -3.41
C CYS A 113 -23.34 2.97 -3.36
N TYR A 114 -23.31 4.28 -3.10
CA TYR A 114 -24.51 5.11 -3.18
C TYR A 114 -25.06 5.19 -4.61
N ASP A 115 -24.20 5.25 -5.65
CA ASP A 115 -24.65 5.21 -7.04
C ASP A 115 -25.37 3.90 -7.37
N TRP A 116 -24.82 2.76 -6.95
CA TRP A 116 -25.50 1.48 -7.07
C TRP A 116 -26.81 1.42 -6.27
N ALA A 117 -26.84 1.98 -5.05
CA ALA A 117 -28.07 2.04 -4.27
C ALA A 117 -29.16 2.89 -4.95
N ALA A 118 -28.78 4.01 -5.57
CA ALA A 118 -29.68 4.85 -6.37
C ALA A 118 -30.21 4.11 -7.60
N ARG A 119 -29.36 3.43 -8.36
CA ARG A 119 -29.74 2.60 -9.52
C ARG A 119 -30.64 1.45 -9.09
N LEU A 120 -30.34 0.80 -7.98
CA LEU A 120 -31.17 -0.28 -7.40
C LEU A 120 -32.57 0.23 -7.00
N ALA A 121 -32.65 1.45 -6.46
CA ALA A 121 -33.93 2.08 -6.10
C ALA A 121 -34.83 2.32 -7.34
N ARG A 122 -34.23 2.55 -8.50
CA ARG A 122 -34.94 2.68 -9.80
C ARG A 122 -35.25 1.34 -10.49
N GLY A 123 -34.89 0.22 -9.86
CA GLY A 123 -35.17 -1.12 -10.39
C GLY A 123 -34.12 -1.68 -11.33
N ASP A 124 -32.90 -1.12 -11.36
CA ASP A 124 -31.80 -1.66 -12.16
C ASP A 124 -31.33 -3.00 -11.57
N LYS A 125 -31.61 -4.09 -12.30
CA LYS A 125 -31.32 -5.46 -11.91
C LYS A 125 -29.82 -5.82 -12.07
N ALA A 126 -29.06 -5.06 -12.87
CA ALA A 126 -27.64 -5.32 -13.12
C ALA A 126 -26.79 -5.02 -11.89
N VAL A 127 -27.25 -4.13 -11.02
CA VAL A 127 -26.53 -3.72 -9.80
C VAL A 127 -26.13 -4.89 -8.93
N ALA A 128 -26.98 -5.89 -8.78
CA ALA A 128 -26.70 -7.07 -7.95
C ALA A 128 -25.44 -7.80 -8.42
N ALA A 129 -25.23 -7.93 -9.73
CA ALA A 129 -24.04 -8.55 -10.30
C ALA A 129 -22.81 -7.65 -10.22
N GLU A 130 -22.97 -6.35 -10.47
CA GLU A 130 -21.88 -5.37 -10.41
C GLU A 130 -21.32 -5.19 -9.00
N ALA A 131 -22.19 -5.20 -7.98
CA ALA A 131 -21.82 -5.00 -6.59
C ALA A 131 -21.19 -6.23 -5.91
N LYS A 132 -21.22 -7.42 -6.52
CA LYS A 132 -20.67 -8.66 -5.93
C LYS A 132 -19.20 -8.56 -5.52
N SER A 133 -18.39 -7.87 -6.30
CA SER A 133 -16.96 -7.72 -5.99
C SER A 133 -16.75 -6.98 -4.67
N ILE A 134 -17.60 -6.00 -4.34
CA ILE A 134 -17.49 -5.21 -3.11
C ILE A 134 -17.93 -6.00 -1.89
N TRP A 135 -18.91 -6.89 -2.05
CA TRP A 135 -19.34 -7.79 -0.98
C TRP A 135 -18.20 -8.66 -0.46
N LEU A 136 -17.23 -8.98 -1.31
CA LEU A 136 -16.06 -9.80 -0.95
C LEU A 136 -14.83 -8.98 -0.52
N GLU A 137 -14.91 -7.63 -0.55
CA GLU A 137 -13.82 -6.79 -0.05
C GLU A 137 -13.60 -7.03 1.45
N PRO A 138 -12.33 -7.13 1.88
CA PRO A 138 -12.02 -7.35 3.29
C PRO A 138 -12.22 -6.07 4.11
N GLY A 139 -12.68 -6.23 5.35
CA GLY A 139 -12.87 -5.14 6.30
C GLY A 139 -14.32 -4.69 6.43
N ASP A 140 -14.49 -3.63 7.23
CA ASP A 140 -15.77 -2.97 7.41
C ASP A 140 -16.14 -2.21 6.13
N LEU A 141 -17.40 -2.30 5.77
CA LEU A 141 -17.90 -1.58 4.60
C LEU A 141 -18.14 -0.10 4.95
N PRO A 142 -17.76 0.86 4.09
CA PRO A 142 -18.20 2.24 4.20
C PRO A 142 -19.74 2.33 4.31
N ALA A 143 -20.26 3.41 4.89
CA ALA A 143 -21.69 3.56 5.17
C ALA A 143 -22.57 3.37 3.92
N GLY A 144 -22.17 3.91 2.78
CA GLY A 144 -22.89 3.71 1.51
C GLY A 144 -22.90 2.26 1.04
N CYS A 145 -21.81 1.51 1.28
CA CYS A 145 -21.73 0.10 0.93
C CYS A 145 -22.53 -0.79 1.89
N GLN A 146 -22.58 -0.42 3.17
CA GLN A 146 -23.46 -1.07 4.13
C GLN A 146 -24.93 -0.88 3.75
N LEU A 147 -25.34 0.36 3.43
CA LEU A 147 -26.70 0.64 2.93
C LEU A 147 -27.06 -0.17 1.69
N LEU A 148 -26.13 -0.28 0.73
CA LEU A 148 -26.31 -1.09 -0.47
C LEU A 148 -26.48 -2.58 -0.12
N ALA A 149 -25.64 -3.12 0.77
CA ALA A 149 -25.72 -4.50 1.21
C ALA A 149 -27.07 -4.82 1.87
N ASP A 150 -27.55 -3.92 2.76
CA ASP A 150 -28.85 -4.06 3.39
C ASP A 150 -30.00 -4.11 2.36
N LYS A 151 -29.94 -3.24 1.36
CA LYS A 151 -30.94 -3.21 0.28
C LYS A 151 -30.89 -4.44 -0.63
N LEU A 152 -29.71 -4.94 -0.94
CA LEU A 152 -29.54 -6.18 -1.73
C LEU A 152 -30.03 -7.39 -0.96
N ALA A 153 -29.71 -7.49 0.34
CA ALA A 153 -30.16 -8.56 1.20
C ALA A 153 -31.70 -8.57 1.35
N ALA A 154 -32.29 -7.39 1.58
CA ALA A 154 -33.76 -7.25 1.67
C ALA A 154 -34.49 -7.69 0.40
N ARG A 155 -33.83 -7.65 -0.76
CA ARG A 155 -34.38 -8.12 -2.05
C ARG A 155 -34.01 -9.57 -2.39
N GLY A 156 -33.29 -10.26 -1.49
CA GLY A 156 -32.81 -11.63 -1.74
C GLY A 156 -31.72 -11.72 -2.82
N ALA A 157 -31.07 -10.61 -3.14
CA ALA A 157 -29.99 -10.56 -4.12
C ALA A 157 -28.65 -11.00 -3.56
N ILE A 158 -28.51 -11.04 -2.24
CA ILE A 158 -27.40 -11.69 -1.52
C ILE A 158 -27.94 -13.02 -0.95
N ASP A 159 -27.46 -14.12 -1.50
CA ASP A 159 -27.86 -15.44 -1.04
C ASP A 159 -27.01 -15.94 0.15
N ALA A 160 -27.46 -17.03 0.79
CA ALA A 160 -26.75 -17.60 1.92
C ALA A 160 -25.32 -18.11 1.55
N GLY A 161 -25.07 -18.45 0.28
CA GLY A 161 -23.74 -18.83 -0.21
C GLY A 161 -22.77 -17.65 -0.19
N GLU A 162 -23.24 -16.50 -0.67
CA GLU A 162 -22.49 -15.25 -0.70
C GLU A 162 -22.21 -14.72 0.71
N VAL A 163 -23.17 -14.86 1.62
CA VAL A 163 -22.96 -14.53 3.04
C VAL A 163 -21.85 -15.39 3.65
N TRP A 164 -21.89 -16.70 3.43
CA TRP A 164 -20.84 -17.60 3.92
C TRP A 164 -19.48 -17.33 3.26
N GLN A 165 -19.47 -17.00 1.96
CA GLN A 165 -18.23 -16.64 1.26
C GLN A 165 -17.57 -15.39 1.88
N ARG A 166 -18.36 -14.35 2.17
CA ARG A 166 -17.85 -13.15 2.88
C ARG A 166 -17.34 -13.53 4.27
N ALA A 167 -18.09 -14.31 5.03
CA ALA A 167 -17.68 -14.76 6.35
C ALA A 167 -16.33 -15.51 6.31
N ARG A 168 -16.10 -16.36 5.31
CA ARG A 168 -14.83 -17.07 5.11
C ARG A 168 -13.68 -16.08 4.88
N VAL A 169 -13.82 -15.11 3.96
CA VAL A 169 -12.80 -14.08 3.68
C VAL A 169 -12.44 -13.28 4.94
N LEU A 170 -13.44 -12.90 5.73
CA LEU A 170 -13.23 -12.13 6.96
C LEU A 170 -12.58 -12.99 8.06
N PHE A 171 -12.97 -14.25 8.17
CA PHE A 171 -12.42 -15.19 9.15
C PHE A 171 -10.96 -15.53 8.88
N GLU A 172 -10.58 -15.72 7.61
CA GLU A 172 -9.18 -15.91 7.18
C GLU A 172 -8.28 -14.75 7.63
N ARG A 173 -8.81 -13.54 7.63
CA ARG A 173 -8.09 -12.32 8.04
C ARG A 173 -8.14 -12.03 9.54
N GLY A 174 -8.79 -12.88 10.31
CA GLY A 174 -8.98 -12.68 11.75
C GLY A 174 -9.99 -11.58 12.09
N GLN A 175 -10.76 -11.08 11.12
CA GLN A 175 -11.78 -10.05 11.30
C GLN A 175 -13.10 -10.65 11.80
N ILE A 176 -13.05 -11.22 13.01
CA ILE A 176 -14.15 -12.04 13.54
C ILE A 176 -15.42 -11.22 13.78
N THR A 177 -15.30 -9.98 14.24
CA THR A 177 -16.46 -9.09 14.46
C THR A 177 -17.18 -8.80 13.13
N ALA A 178 -16.45 -8.42 12.10
CA ALA A 178 -17.01 -8.17 10.76
C ALA A 178 -17.64 -9.45 10.17
N ALA A 179 -17.02 -10.62 10.40
CA ALA A 179 -17.58 -11.91 9.99
C ALA A 179 -18.91 -12.20 10.67
N LYS A 180 -19.03 -11.95 11.98
CA LYS A 180 -20.30 -12.08 12.71
C LYS A 180 -21.37 -11.13 12.17
N SER A 181 -21.02 -9.89 11.90
CA SER A 181 -21.94 -8.92 11.28
C SER A 181 -22.43 -9.42 9.92
N ALA A 182 -21.53 -9.95 9.08
CA ALA A 182 -21.92 -10.53 7.79
C ALA A 182 -22.88 -11.72 7.95
N LEU A 183 -22.64 -12.61 8.91
CA LEU A 183 -23.51 -13.75 9.20
C LEU A 183 -24.92 -13.32 9.68
N GLY A 184 -25.09 -12.10 10.16
CA GLY A 184 -26.38 -11.52 10.51
C GLY A 184 -27.39 -11.40 9.34
N TYR A 185 -26.90 -11.45 8.09
CA TYR A 185 -27.77 -11.50 6.90
C TYR A 185 -28.39 -12.89 6.65
N LEU A 186 -27.94 -13.95 7.38
CA LEU A 186 -28.55 -15.25 7.26
C LEU A 186 -29.94 -15.29 7.94
N PRO A 187 -30.91 -16.00 7.35
CA PRO A 187 -32.13 -16.35 8.06
C PRO A 187 -31.80 -17.07 9.38
N ARG A 188 -32.54 -16.81 10.45
CA ARG A 188 -32.30 -17.44 11.78
C ARG A 188 -32.12 -18.95 11.72
N ALA A 189 -32.91 -19.65 10.89
CA ALA A 189 -32.82 -21.10 10.71
C ALA A 189 -31.48 -21.57 10.09
N GLN A 190 -30.77 -20.68 9.41
CA GLN A 190 -29.47 -20.93 8.75
C GLN A 190 -28.29 -20.31 9.50
N ALA A 191 -28.54 -19.57 10.57
CA ALA A 191 -27.49 -18.97 11.38
C ALA A 191 -26.68 -20.06 12.11
N PRO A 192 -25.36 -19.87 12.28
CA PRO A 192 -24.53 -20.78 13.05
C PRO A 192 -24.87 -20.71 14.56
N ASP A 193 -24.53 -21.79 15.27
CA ASP A 193 -24.48 -21.74 16.71
C ASP A 193 -23.37 -20.77 17.16
N GLU A 194 -23.73 -19.81 18.04
CA GLU A 194 -22.80 -18.76 18.45
C GLU A 194 -21.62 -19.28 19.27
N LEU A 195 -21.87 -20.31 20.14
CA LEU A 195 -20.82 -20.90 20.93
C LEU A 195 -19.84 -21.69 20.06
N LEU A 196 -20.37 -22.46 19.11
CA LEU A 196 -19.53 -23.19 18.15
C LEU A 196 -18.72 -22.25 17.24
N LEU A 197 -19.30 -21.12 16.82
CA LEU A 197 -18.60 -20.08 16.05
C LEU A 197 -17.47 -19.42 16.87
N ALA A 198 -17.73 -19.14 18.15
CA ALA A 198 -16.71 -18.60 19.05
C ALA A 198 -15.56 -19.61 19.28
N GLN A 199 -15.87 -20.89 19.42
CA GLN A 199 -14.88 -21.97 19.51
C GLN A 199 -14.06 -22.08 18.22
N ALA A 200 -14.68 -21.96 17.04
CA ALA A 200 -13.97 -21.98 15.76
C ALA A 200 -12.94 -20.84 15.64
N ALA A 201 -13.23 -19.69 16.24
CA ALA A 201 -12.31 -18.54 16.23
C ALA A 201 -11.13 -18.69 17.23
N THR A 202 -11.37 -19.28 18.41
CA THR A 202 -10.41 -19.31 19.53
C THR A 202 -9.73 -20.67 19.73
N GLN A 203 -10.41 -21.75 19.40
CA GLN A 203 -9.97 -23.13 19.60
C GLN A 203 -10.26 -24.01 18.37
N PRO A 204 -9.78 -23.61 17.17
CA PRO A 204 -10.15 -24.27 15.91
C PRO A 204 -9.80 -25.77 15.88
N GLN A 205 -8.69 -26.16 16.47
CA GLN A 205 -8.26 -27.55 16.55
C GLN A 205 -9.28 -28.44 17.26
N GLN A 206 -9.88 -27.96 18.36
CA GLN A 206 -10.89 -28.72 19.11
C GLN A 206 -12.17 -28.93 18.29
N VAL A 207 -12.57 -27.89 17.51
CA VAL A 207 -13.73 -28.01 16.61
C VAL A 207 -13.48 -29.05 15.51
N LEU A 208 -12.25 -29.19 15.03
CA LEU A 208 -11.88 -30.13 13.96
C LEU A 208 -11.59 -31.55 14.46
N ALA A 209 -11.25 -31.71 15.74
CA ALA A 209 -10.96 -33.02 16.32
C ALA A 209 -12.21 -33.89 16.52
N ARG A 210 -13.39 -33.28 16.73
CA ARG A 210 -14.63 -33.98 17.02
C ARG A 210 -15.76 -33.48 16.13
N LEU A 211 -16.54 -34.39 15.56
CA LEU A 211 -17.72 -34.04 14.79
C LEU A 211 -18.72 -33.26 15.65
N PRO A 212 -19.02 -32.00 15.31
CA PRO A 212 -20.04 -31.25 16.03
C PRO A 212 -21.42 -31.90 15.89
N ARG A 213 -22.30 -31.70 16.90
CA ARG A 213 -23.71 -32.12 16.79
C ARG A 213 -24.32 -31.44 15.56
N HIS A 214 -25.26 -32.14 14.92
CA HIS A 214 -25.96 -31.64 13.73
C HIS A 214 -25.07 -31.29 12.54
N PHE A 215 -23.94 -31.98 12.35
CA PHE A 215 -23.00 -31.74 11.23
C PHE A 215 -23.65 -31.80 9.83
N GLY A 216 -24.81 -32.44 9.70
CA GLY A 216 -25.62 -32.43 8.49
C GLY A 216 -26.15 -31.03 8.08
N ARG A 217 -26.30 -30.11 9.05
CA ARG A 217 -26.73 -28.74 8.75
C ARG A 217 -25.59 -27.96 8.09
N ARG A 218 -25.95 -27.17 7.06
CA ARG A 218 -24.97 -26.31 6.35
C ARG A 218 -24.21 -25.41 7.33
N ALA A 219 -24.90 -24.72 8.23
CA ALA A 219 -24.27 -23.81 9.19
C ALA A 219 -23.17 -24.51 10.03
N THR A 220 -23.40 -25.73 10.49
CA THR A 220 -22.41 -26.50 11.29
C THR A 220 -21.18 -26.87 10.43
N ARG A 221 -21.40 -27.28 9.17
CA ARG A 221 -20.28 -27.56 8.24
C ARG A 221 -19.47 -26.29 7.93
N GLU A 222 -20.15 -25.17 7.69
CA GLU A 222 -19.48 -23.89 7.44
C GLU A 222 -18.64 -23.46 8.64
N VAL A 223 -19.11 -23.63 9.87
CA VAL A 223 -18.29 -23.34 11.06
C VAL A 223 -17.05 -24.23 11.12
N ALA A 224 -17.14 -25.49 10.72
CA ALA A 224 -15.95 -26.34 10.59
C ALA A 224 -14.99 -25.85 9.51
N VAL A 225 -15.52 -25.34 8.37
CA VAL A 225 -14.70 -24.67 7.35
C VAL A 225 -14.01 -23.43 7.94
N LEU A 226 -14.75 -22.58 8.68
CA LEU A 226 -14.17 -21.39 9.33
C LEU A 226 -13.06 -21.76 10.33
N ALA A 227 -13.26 -22.85 11.12
CA ALA A 227 -12.23 -23.35 12.03
C ALA A 227 -10.97 -23.80 11.27
N ALA A 228 -11.13 -24.53 10.15
CA ALA A 228 -9.99 -24.96 9.33
C ALA A 228 -9.24 -23.78 8.71
N LEU A 229 -9.95 -22.75 8.24
CA LEU A 229 -9.35 -21.52 7.72
C LEU A 229 -8.55 -20.77 8.81
N ARG A 230 -9.13 -20.68 10.01
CA ARG A 230 -8.45 -20.05 11.15
C ARG A 230 -7.18 -20.80 11.54
N LEU A 231 -7.23 -22.12 11.53
CA LEU A 231 -6.06 -22.96 11.81
C LEU A 231 -5.00 -22.81 10.71
N ALA A 232 -5.39 -22.83 9.43
CA ALA A 232 -4.47 -22.67 8.32
C ALA A 232 -3.69 -21.34 8.37
N SER A 233 -4.35 -20.25 8.78
CA SER A 233 -3.71 -18.94 8.90
C SER A 233 -2.72 -18.84 10.07
N SER A 234 -2.83 -19.68 11.10
CA SER A 234 -1.95 -19.69 12.27
C SER A 234 -0.88 -20.77 12.20
N ASP A 235 -1.24 -21.95 11.72
CA ASP A 235 -0.38 -23.12 11.58
C ASP A 235 -0.85 -23.98 10.40
N PRO A 236 -0.28 -23.81 9.21
CA PRO A 236 -0.70 -24.56 8.02
C PRO A 236 -0.39 -26.05 8.11
N ARG A 237 0.63 -26.50 8.88
CA ARG A 237 0.91 -27.93 9.09
C ARG A 237 -0.15 -28.60 9.93
N LEU A 238 -0.48 -28.01 11.07
CA LEU A 238 -1.59 -28.52 11.90
C LEU A 238 -2.91 -28.50 11.15
N ALA A 239 -3.12 -27.50 10.27
CA ALA A 239 -4.29 -27.48 9.41
C ALA A 239 -4.27 -28.63 8.40
N ALA A 240 -3.13 -28.90 7.73
CA ALA A 240 -3.00 -30.02 6.81
C ALA A 240 -3.31 -31.37 7.49
N GLU A 241 -2.78 -31.60 8.69
CA GLU A 241 -3.10 -32.78 9.50
C GLU A 241 -4.60 -32.86 9.83
N ALA A 242 -5.21 -31.73 10.24
CA ALA A 242 -6.63 -31.69 10.55
C ALA A 242 -7.52 -31.96 9.33
N LEU A 243 -7.05 -31.63 8.11
CA LEU A 243 -7.77 -31.92 6.87
C LEU A 243 -7.87 -33.43 6.56
N GLU A 244 -7.00 -34.25 7.12
CA GLU A 244 -7.08 -35.71 7.05
C GLU A 244 -8.02 -36.31 8.12
N GLY A 245 -8.49 -35.46 9.02
CA GLY A 245 -9.33 -35.87 10.16
C GLY A 245 -10.78 -36.21 9.83
N PRO A 246 -11.54 -36.73 10.80
CA PRO A 246 -12.89 -37.23 10.58
C PRO A 246 -13.90 -36.12 10.22
N VAL A 247 -13.70 -34.90 10.68
CA VAL A 247 -14.60 -33.78 10.39
C VAL A 247 -14.53 -33.42 8.92
N VAL A 248 -13.30 -33.21 8.39
CA VAL A 248 -13.08 -32.73 7.02
C VAL A 248 -13.43 -33.81 5.98
N ARG A 249 -13.24 -35.09 6.30
CA ARG A 249 -13.67 -36.19 5.41
C ARG A 249 -15.18 -36.19 5.13
N ARG A 250 -15.97 -35.55 5.98
CA ARG A 250 -17.43 -35.42 5.81
C ARG A 250 -17.87 -34.15 5.11
N LEU A 251 -16.95 -33.25 4.82
CA LEU A 251 -17.20 -32.12 3.95
C LEU A 251 -17.35 -32.58 2.50
N ASN A 252 -18.05 -31.79 1.69
CA ASN A 252 -18.14 -32.08 0.26
C ASN A 252 -16.81 -31.81 -0.48
N ALA A 253 -16.71 -32.26 -1.73
CA ALA A 253 -15.48 -32.14 -2.51
C ALA A 253 -15.02 -30.67 -2.70
N SER A 254 -15.97 -29.77 -2.97
CA SER A 254 -15.68 -28.34 -3.16
C SER A 254 -15.18 -27.68 -1.86
N GLU A 255 -15.81 -27.99 -0.71
CA GLU A 255 -15.36 -27.50 0.60
C GLU A 255 -13.94 -27.99 0.92
N ARG A 256 -13.64 -29.27 0.64
CA ARG A 256 -12.28 -29.81 0.83
C ARG A 256 -11.25 -29.19 -0.09
N ALA A 257 -11.57 -29.05 -1.38
CA ALA A 257 -10.66 -28.40 -2.35
C ALA A 257 -10.37 -26.96 -1.95
N TYR A 258 -11.39 -26.22 -1.51
CA TYR A 258 -11.22 -24.87 -1.00
C TYR A 258 -10.27 -24.83 0.23
N LEU A 259 -10.44 -25.72 1.20
CA LEU A 259 -9.58 -25.79 2.37
C LEU A 259 -8.12 -26.13 2.00
N TRP A 260 -7.91 -27.12 1.13
CA TRP A 260 -6.56 -27.43 0.64
C TRP A 260 -5.92 -26.25 -0.08
N SER A 261 -6.69 -25.47 -0.83
CA SER A 261 -6.16 -24.26 -1.48
C SER A 261 -5.64 -23.25 -0.46
N ARG A 262 -6.31 -23.12 0.68
CA ARG A 262 -5.92 -22.20 1.75
C ARG A 262 -4.71 -22.71 2.54
N VAL A 263 -4.67 -23.99 2.85
CA VAL A 263 -3.51 -24.62 3.49
C VAL A 263 -2.27 -24.49 2.61
N ALA A 264 -2.40 -24.78 1.31
CA ALA A 264 -1.29 -24.63 0.36
C ALA A 264 -0.80 -23.17 0.26
N LEU A 265 -1.74 -22.20 0.24
CA LEU A 265 -1.42 -20.77 0.21
C LEU A 265 -0.66 -20.33 1.45
N GLU A 266 -1.19 -20.65 2.63
CA GLU A 266 -0.57 -20.24 3.90
C GLU A 266 0.74 -20.99 4.14
N GLY A 267 0.84 -22.26 3.75
CA GLY A 267 2.10 -23.00 3.76
C GLY A 267 3.16 -22.37 2.85
N ALA A 268 2.79 -21.94 1.65
CA ALA A 268 3.71 -21.23 0.75
C ALA A 268 4.16 -19.88 1.34
N ARG A 269 3.27 -19.15 2.03
CA ARG A 269 3.60 -17.92 2.75
C ARG A 269 4.50 -18.17 3.97
N ALA A 270 4.30 -19.30 4.65
CA ALA A 270 5.15 -19.73 5.76
C ALA A 270 6.49 -20.34 5.29
N HIS A 271 6.73 -20.43 3.99
CA HIS A 271 7.88 -21.10 3.36
C HIS A 271 7.96 -22.60 3.74
N ASP A 272 6.82 -23.23 3.96
CA ASP A 272 6.77 -24.66 4.29
C ASP A 272 7.20 -25.52 3.10
N GLY A 273 8.11 -26.47 3.37
CA GLY A 273 8.63 -27.38 2.34
C GLY A 273 7.57 -28.27 1.69
N GLU A 274 6.44 -28.54 2.38
CA GLU A 274 5.34 -29.38 1.87
C GLU A 274 4.31 -28.58 1.06
N ALA A 275 4.44 -27.24 0.98
CA ALA A 275 3.43 -26.41 0.34
C ALA A 275 3.08 -26.84 -1.09
N LEU A 276 4.08 -27.22 -1.91
CA LEU A 276 3.84 -27.70 -3.28
C LEU A 276 3.09 -29.05 -3.32
N ASP A 277 3.31 -29.90 -2.35
CA ASP A 277 2.59 -31.18 -2.22
C ASP A 277 1.13 -30.93 -1.85
N TRP A 278 0.85 -29.90 -1.03
CA TRP A 278 -0.51 -29.46 -0.76
C TRP A 278 -1.17 -28.83 -2.00
N TYR A 279 -0.42 -28.06 -2.82
CA TYR A 279 -0.92 -27.59 -4.12
C TYR A 279 -1.27 -28.74 -5.08
N ALA A 280 -0.51 -29.84 -5.08
CA ALA A 280 -0.79 -30.99 -5.92
C ALA A 280 -2.16 -31.64 -5.63
N ARG A 281 -2.70 -31.48 -4.40
CA ARG A 281 -4.02 -31.98 -4.00
C ARG A 281 -5.19 -31.19 -4.61
N LEU A 282 -4.94 -30.00 -5.20
CA LEU A 282 -5.97 -29.18 -5.84
C LEU A 282 -6.38 -29.71 -7.22
N GLY A 283 -5.60 -30.63 -7.79
CA GLY A 283 -5.86 -31.13 -9.13
C GLY A 283 -5.67 -30.04 -10.21
N ARG A 284 -6.59 -30.02 -11.19
CA ARG A 284 -6.57 -29.07 -12.32
C ARG A 284 -7.54 -27.89 -12.16
N GLU A 285 -8.02 -27.63 -10.96
CA GLU A 285 -8.91 -26.51 -10.71
C GLU A 285 -8.21 -25.17 -11.04
N PRO A 286 -8.92 -24.20 -11.67
CA PRO A 286 -8.36 -22.89 -11.96
C PRO A 286 -7.92 -22.20 -10.66
N LEU A 287 -6.67 -21.75 -10.64
CA LEU A 287 -6.13 -21.01 -9.49
C LEU A 287 -6.41 -19.51 -9.67
N GLY A 288 -6.96 -18.87 -8.64
CA GLY A 288 -6.97 -17.41 -8.58
C GLY A 288 -5.54 -16.85 -8.45
N TYR A 289 -5.39 -15.54 -8.73
CA TYR A 289 -4.08 -14.89 -8.78
C TYR A 289 -3.19 -15.18 -7.57
N ASP A 290 -3.70 -15.00 -6.35
CA ASP A 290 -2.89 -15.22 -5.14
C ASP A 290 -2.39 -16.66 -5.01
N LEU A 291 -3.23 -17.64 -5.33
CA LEU A 291 -2.86 -19.04 -5.30
C LEU A 291 -1.77 -19.37 -6.33
N ALA A 292 -1.94 -18.92 -7.57
CA ALA A 292 -0.98 -19.13 -8.64
C ALA A 292 0.36 -18.43 -8.34
N ALA A 293 0.30 -17.19 -7.86
CA ALA A 293 1.46 -16.39 -7.49
C ALA A 293 2.26 -17.03 -6.34
N TRP A 294 1.60 -17.57 -5.32
CA TRP A 294 2.28 -18.22 -4.21
C TRP A 294 2.76 -19.62 -4.56
N LYS A 295 2.08 -20.34 -5.47
CA LYS A 295 2.61 -21.57 -6.03
C LYS A 295 3.92 -21.32 -6.77
N ALA A 296 3.97 -20.27 -7.60
CA ALA A 296 5.21 -19.88 -8.29
C ALA A 296 6.32 -19.52 -7.28
N ARG A 297 6.02 -18.76 -6.21
CA ARG A 297 6.98 -18.40 -5.16
C ARG A 297 7.51 -19.61 -4.40
N ALA A 298 6.65 -20.55 -4.03
CA ALA A 298 7.08 -21.79 -3.41
C ALA A 298 7.99 -22.62 -4.34
N ALA A 299 7.66 -22.68 -5.62
CA ALA A 299 8.47 -23.36 -6.63
C ALA A 299 9.84 -22.68 -6.85
N LEU A 300 9.90 -21.33 -6.81
CA LEU A 300 11.17 -20.58 -6.86
C LEU A 300 12.11 -20.98 -5.73
N ARG A 301 11.62 -21.07 -4.48
CA ARG A 301 12.44 -21.48 -3.33
C ARG A 301 12.97 -22.93 -3.46
N ARG A 302 12.20 -23.83 -4.10
CA ARG A 302 12.64 -25.21 -4.37
C ARG A 302 13.53 -25.34 -5.59
N GLY A 303 13.66 -24.30 -6.42
CA GLY A 303 14.33 -24.38 -7.73
C GLY A 303 13.55 -25.23 -8.75
N ASP A 304 12.24 -25.41 -8.54
CA ASP A 304 11.36 -26.18 -9.43
C ASP A 304 10.85 -25.30 -10.58
N TRP A 305 11.72 -25.09 -11.56
CA TRP A 305 11.46 -24.23 -12.70
C TRP A 305 10.27 -24.68 -13.59
N PRO A 306 10.02 -25.99 -13.81
CA PRO A 306 8.79 -26.43 -14.47
C PRO A 306 7.54 -25.94 -13.75
N THR A 307 7.46 -26.12 -12.42
CA THR A 307 6.31 -25.67 -11.63
C THR A 307 6.18 -24.15 -11.59
N VAL A 308 7.30 -23.38 -11.61
CA VAL A 308 7.25 -21.91 -11.74
C VAL A 308 6.51 -21.53 -13.03
N ARG A 309 6.87 -22.12 -14.16
CA ARG A 309 6.25 -21.84 -15.44
C ARG A 309 4.77 -22.23 -15.46
N ASP A 310 4.46 -23.43 -15.02
CA ASP A 310 3.09 -23.94 -15.00
C ASP A 310 2.16 -23.07 -14.10
N ALA A 311 2.70 -22.55 -12.98
CA ALA A 311 1.96 -21.65 -12.10
C ALA A 311 1.71 -20.29 -12.77
N ILE A 312 2.65 -19.75 -13.54
CA ILE A 312 2.47 -18.49 -14.28
C ILE A 312 1.51 -18.69 -15.46
N ASP A 313 1.58 -19.82 -16.16
CA ASP A 313 0.66 -20.18 -17.26
C ASP A 313 -0.80 -20.33 -16.76
N ALA A 314 -0.99 -20.67 -15.49
CA ALA A 314 -2.31 -20.74 -14.85
C ALA A 314 -2.90 -19.36 -14.46
N MET A 315 -2.12 -18.29 -14.55
CA MET A 315 -2.60 -16.92 -14.27
C MET A 315 -3.45 -16.38 -15.42
N SER A 316 -4.25 -15.35 -15.12
CA SER A 316 -4.94 -14.60 -16.18
C SER A 316 -3.93 -13.93 -17.12
N ALA A 317 -4.37 -13.64 -18.36
CA ALA A 317 -3.53 -12.93 -19.34
C ALA A 317 -3.12 -11.52 -18.87
N ALA A 318 -3.89 -10.89 -17.98
CA ALA A 318 -3.53 -9.61 -17.37
C ALA A 318 -2.45 -9.80 -16.30
N ASP A 319 -2.61 -10.80 -15.46
CA ASP A 319 -1.69 -11.06 -14.34
C ASP A 319 -0.32 -11.53 -14.82
N SER A 320 -0.28 -12.47 -15.77
CA SER A 320 0.98 -13.00 -16.31
C SER A 320 1.83 -11.96 -17.08
N ARG A 321 1.22 -10.81 -17.46
CA ARG A 321 1.95 -9.68 -18.07
C ARG A 321 2.61 -8.74 -17.06
N GLN A 322 2.42 -8.93 -15.76
CA GLN A 322 3.13 -8.13 -14.76
C GLN A 322 4.65 -8.39 -14.87
N PRO A 323 5.50 -7.35 -14.71
CA PRO A 323 6.96 -7.48 -14.86
C PRO A 323 7.58 -8.63 -14.08
N ALA A 324 7.07 -8.88 -12.86
CA ALA A 324 7.51 -9.99 -12.03
C ALA A 324 7.38 -11.35 -12.75
N TRP A 325 6.21 -11.61 -13.30
CA TRP A 325 5.95 -12.91 -13.93
C TRP A 325 6.60 -13.04 -15.29
N ILE A 326 6.79 -11.94 -16.02
CA ILE A 326 7.59 -11.93 -17.26
C ILE A 326 9.04 -12.31 -16.94
N TYR A 327 9.63 -11.70 -15.89
CA TYR A 327 11.01 -11.99 -15.48
C TYR A 327 11.16 -13.46 -15.05
N TRP A 328 10.34 -13.94 -14.12
CA TRP A 328 10.45 -15.30 -13.58
C TRP A 328 10.13 -16.37 -14.63
N TYR A 329 9.25 -16.09 -15.58
CA TYR A 329 9.02 -16.98 -16.73
C TYR A 329 10.26 -17.07 -17.63
N GLY A 330 10.91 -15.94 -17.89
CA GLY A 330 12.19 -15.88 -18.59
C GLY A 330 13.28 -16.70 -17.87
N ARG A 331 13.39 -16.55 -16.54
CA ARG A 331 14.32 -17.34 -15.71
C ARG A 331 14.03 -18.85 -15.81
N ALA A 332 12.77 -19.23 -15.77
CA ALA A 332 12.37 -20.64 -15.90
C ALA A 332 12.70 -21.21 -17.29
N LEU A 333 12.54 -20.42 -18.36
CA LEU A 333 12.98 -20.83 -19.70
C LEU A 333 14.50 -20.97 -19.79
N ALA A 334 15.25 -20.03 -19.23
CA ALA A 334 16.71 -20.08 -19.22
C ALA A 334 17.23 -21.31 -18.47
N ALA A 335 16.67 -21.63 -17.31
CA ALA A 335 17.00 -22.81 -16.52
C ALA A 335 16.70 -24.13 -17.26
N GLN A 336 15.74 -24.12 -18.20
CA GLN A 336 15.41 -25.24 -19.08
C GLN A 336 16.23 -25.26 -20.41
N GLY A 337 17.26 -24.40 -20.52
CA GLY A 337 18.12 -24.32 -21.71
C GLY A 337 17.52 -23.54 -22.89
N LYS A 338 16.32 -22.96 -22.75
CA LYS A 338 15.60 -22.21 -23.81
C LYS A 338 16.04 -20.75 -23.86
N ARG A 339 17.34 -20.50 -24.05
CA ARG A 339 17.96 -19.17 -23.89
C ARG A 339 17.35 -18.08 -24.79
N GLU A 340 17.09 -18.39 -26.07
CA GLU A 340 16.50 -17.40 -27.01
C GLU A 340 15.09 -16.99 -26.58
N ALA A 341 14.27 -17.94 -26.15
CA ALA A 341 12.94 -17.65 -25.62
C ALA A 341 13.03 -16.81 -24.32
N ALA A 342 13.96 -17.10 -23.41
CA ALA A 342 14.21 -16.33 -22.22
C ALA A 342 14.58 -14.87 -22.55
N ARG A 343 15.50 -14.65 -23.50
CA ARG A 343 15.88 -13.30 -23.96
C ARG A 343 14.68 -12.51 -24.48
N ALA A 344 13.77 -13.15 -25.23
CA ALA A 344 12.56 -12.50 -25.72
C ALA A 344 11.62 -12.05 -24.56
N TYR A 345 11.58 -12.78 -23.46
CA TYR A 345 10.85 -12.37 -22.27
C TYR A 345 11.52 -11.17 -21.58
N TYR A 346 12.83 -11.19 -21.36
CA TYR A 346 13.55 -10.08 -20.73
C TYR A 346 13.45 -8.79 -21.55
N GLN A 347 13.51 -8.88 -22.90
CA GLN A 347 13.36 -7.71 -23.79
C GLN A 347 12.02 -6.98 -23.62
N ARG A 348 10.97 -7.66 -23.15
CA ARG A 348 9.65 -7.03 -22.94
C ARG A 348 9.62 -6.03 -21.81
N ILE A 349 10.55 -6.12 -20.85
CA ILE A 349 10.58 -5.30 -19.63
C ILE A 349 11.94 -4.64 -19.39
N SER A 350 12.98 -4.98 -20.18
CA SER A 350 14.29 -4.34 -20.08
C SER A 350 14.21 -2.83 -20.37
N GLY A 351 15.13 -2.07 -19.79
CA GLY A 351 15.12 -0.60 -19.85
C GLY A 351 14.17 0.08 -18.85
N GLY A 352 13.33 -0.69 -18.16
CA GLY A 352 12.60 -0.20 -17.00
C GLY A 352 13.53 0.07 -15.81
N THR A 353 13.20 1.07 -14.99
CA THR A 353 13.96 1.43 -13.79
C THR A 353 13.39 0.82 -12.52
N ASP A 354 12.37 -0.01 -12.65
CA ASP A 354 11.87 -0.85 -11.56
C ASP A 354 12.74 -2.11 -11.39
N PHE A 355 12.53 -2.79 -10.28
CA PHE A 355 13.29 -3.98 -9.88
C PHE A 355 13.44 -5.04 -10.98
N TYR A 356 12.37 -5.36 -11.69
CA TYR A 356 12.41 -6.39 -12.73
C TYR A 356 12.91 -5.87 -14.06
N GLY A 357 12.71 -4.60 -14.35
CA GLY A 357 13.29 -3.94 -15.52
C GLY A 357 14.81 -3.92 -15.45
N LEU A 358 15.36 -3.61 -14.26
CA LEU A 358 16.79 -3.64 -13.99
C LEU A 358 17.36 -5.07 -14.13
N LEU A 359 16.76 -6.04 -13.44
CA LEU A 359 17.19 -7.44 -13.54
C LEU A 359 17.15 -7.96 -14.98
N ALA A 360 16.08 -7.70 -15.72
CA ALA A 360 15.96 -8.12 -17.11
C ALA A 360 17.01 -7.48 -18.02
N THR A 361 17.37 -6.22 -17.75
CA THR A 361 18.46 -5.53 -18.46
C THR A 361 19.79 -6.22 -18.22
N GLU A 362 20.06 -6.64 -16.99
CA GLU A 362 21.28 -7.36 -16.61
C GLU A 362 21.33 -8.78 -17.21
N GLU A 363 20.20 -9.50 -17.26
CA GLU A 363 20.09 -10.80 -17.94
C GLU A 363 20.39 -10.72 -19.45
N LEU A 364 20.21 -9.53 -20.05
CA LEU A 364 20.57 -9.27 -21.44
C LEU A 364 22.04 -8.87 -21.62
N GLY A 365 22.80 -8.75 -20.52
CA GLY A 365 24.23 -8.40 -20.52
C GLY A 365 24.51 -6.89 -20.48
N ALA A 366 23.52 -6.07 -20.14
CA ALA A 366 23.68 -4.62 -19.96
C ALA A 366 23.49 -4.24 -18.51
N LEU A 367 24.12 -3.15 -18.07
CA LEU A 367 23.85 -2.54 -16.77
C LEU A 367 22.93 -1.33 -16.93
N ALA A 368 22.20 -0.99 -15.86
CA ALA A 368 21.36 0.20 -15.86
C ALA A 368 22.17 1.44 -16.22
N ALA A 369 21.67 2.18 -17.17
CA ALA A 369 22.20 3.48 -17.53
C ALA A 369 21.10 4.52 -17.34
N ILE A 370 21.40 5.58 -16.60
CA ILE A 370 20.48 6.70 -16.48
C ILE A 370 20.55 7.53 -17.75
N PRO A 371 19.46 7.59 -18.53
CA PRO A 371 19.47 8.41 -19.73
C PRO A 371 19.57 9.89 -19.36
N ALA A 372 20.21 10.66 -20.21
CA ALA A 372 20.19 12.11 -20.10
C ALA A 372 18.74 12.62 -20.10
N PRO A 373 18.45 13.74 -19.41
CA PRO A 373 17.10 14.28 -19.43
C PRO A 373 16.60 14.49 -20.86
N SER A 374 15.44 13.93 -21.18
CA SER A 374 14.84 14.12 -22.50
C SER A 374 14.18 15.50 -22.65
N PHE A 375 13.89 16.15 -21.52
CA PHE A 375 13.35 17.49 -21.45
C PHE A 375 13.69 18.11 -20.10
N VAL A 376 14.18 19.36 -20.13
CA VAL A 376 14.44 20.20 -18.95
C VAL A 376 13.59 21.47 -19.09
N PRO A 377 12.65 21.75 -18.17
CA PRO A 377 11.81 22.93 -18.25
C PRO A 377 12.65 24.20 -18.12
N SER A 378 12.33 25.21 -18.92
CA SER A 378 12.88 26.56 -18.75
C SER A 378 12.30 27.26 -17.52
N ASP A 379 12.98 28.28 -17.02
CA ASP A 379 12.49 29.11 -15.91
C ASP A 379 11.12 29.73 -16.20
N ALA A 380 10.87 30.12 -17.45
CA ALA A 380 9.56 30.61 -17.87
C ALA A 380 8.45 29.56 -17.73
N GLN A 381 8.73 28.28 -18.05
CA GLN A 381 7.77 27.19 -17.89
C GLN A 381 7.53 26.85 -16.42
N VAL A 382 8.57 26.91 -15.59
CA VAL A 382 8.42 26.72 -14.12
C VAL A 382 7.62 27.88 -13.52
N ALA A 383 7.88 29.13 -13.96
CA ALA A 383 7.10 30.29 -13.53
C ALA A 383 5.63 30.20 -13.99
N ALA A 384 5.38 29.72 -15.20
CA ALA A 384 4.02 29.48 -15.69
C ALA A 384 3.29 28.43 -14.83
N ALA A 385 3.96 27.34 -14.45
CA ALA A 385 3.41 26.35 -13.53
C ALA A 385 3.06 26.97 -12.17
N ARG A 386 3.91 27.84 -11.60
CA ARG A 386 3.62 28.59 -10.37
C ARG A 386 2.39 29.49 -10.51
N GLY A 387 2.13 30.04 -11.70
CA GLY A 387 0.97 30.86 -11.99
C GLY A 387 -0.37 30.09 -12.04
N ILE A 388 -0.35 28.76 -12.03
CA ILE A 388 -1.56 27.94 -11.98
C ILE A 388 -2.19 28.04 -10.58
N PRO A 389 -3.43 28.55 -10.44
CA PRO A 389 -4.00 28.85 -9.12
C PRO A 389 -3.99 27.68 -8.13
N GLY A 390 -4.25 26.44 -8.59
CA GLY A 390 -4.20 25.25 -7.74
C GLY A 390 -2.79 24.92 -7.25
N LEU A 391 -1.75 25.08 -8.10
CA LEU A 391 -0.36 24.87 -7.70
C LEU A 391 0.11 25.98 -6.75
N ALA A 392 -0.31 27.23 -6.99
CA ALA A 392 -0.01 28.34 -6.09
C ALA A 392 -0.60 28.12 -4.68
N ARG A 393 -1.89 27.70 -4.59
CA ARG A 393 -2.51 27.34 -3.31
C ARG A 393 -1.82 26.17 -2.64
N ALA A 394 -1.48 25.12 -3.39
CA ALA A 394 -0.77 23.97 -2.86
C ALA A 394 0.58 24.38 -2.22
N LEU A 395 1.36 25.22 -2.87
CA LEU A 395 2.64 25.67 -2.34
C LEU A 395 2.50 26.47 -1.04
N GLU A 396 1.50 27.37 -0.95
CA GLU A 396 1.22 28.10 0.27
C GLU A 396 0.78 27.17 1.41
N LEU A 397 -0.05 26.19 1.12
CA LEU A 397 -0.48 25.20 2.10
C LEU A 397 0.69 24.30 2.56
N TYR A 398 1.61 23.92 1.64
CA TYR A 398 2.85 23.21 2.03
C TYR A 398 3.73 24.06 2.93
N ARG A 399 3.90 25.34 2.63
CA ARG A 399 4.67 26.29 3.45
C ARG A 399 4.10 26.39 4.88
N LEU A 400 2.79 26.29 5.01
CA LEU A 400 2.06 26.34 6.31
C LEU A 400 1.92 24.98 7.00
N GLY A 401 2.48 23.91 6.43
CA GLY A 401 2.41 22.57 7.02
C GLY A 401 1.06 21.84 6.81
N LEU A 402 0.12 22.40 6.04
CA LEU A 402 -1.19 21.80 5.74
C LEU A 402 -1.08 20.82 4.55
N ARG A 403 -0.32 19.75 4.75
CA ARG A 403 0.09 18.84 3.67
C ARG A 403 -1.06 18.08 3.03
N THR A 404 -2.12 17.76 3.76
CA THR A 404 -3.29 17.04 3.23
C THR A 404 -4.01 17.87 2.18
N GLU A 405 -4.36 19.10 2.54
CA GLU A 405 -5.01 20.08 1.68
C GLU A 405 -4.12 20.42 0.48
N ALA A 406 -2.83 20.70 0.75
CA ALA A 406 -1.82 20.98 -0.28
C ALA A 406 -1.72 19.84 -1.30
N THR A 407 -1.72 18.60 -0.85
CA THR A 407 -1.67 17.43 -1.74
C THR A 407 -2.93 17.33 -2.59
N GLY A 408 -4.10 17.61 -2.03
CA GLY A 408 -5.37 17.64 -2.78
C GLY A 408 -5.35 18.66 -3.90
N GLU A 409 -4.96 19.90 -3.61
CA GLU A 409 -4.81 20.99 -4.61
C GLU A 409 -3.79 20.60 -5.68
N TRP A 410 -2.61 20.11 -5.30
CA TRP A 410 -1.56 19.71 -6.23
C TRP A 410 -2.03 18.63 -7.19
N VAL A 411 -2.53 17.51 -6.66
CA VAL A 411 -2.99 16.37 -7.45
C VAL A 411 -4.15 16.75 -8.37
N PHE A 412 -5.02 17.65 -7.92
CA PHE A 412 -6.10 18.15 -8.76
C PHE A 412 -5.58 19.04 -9.89
N ALA A 413 -4.65 19.96 -9.58
CA ALA A 413 -4.14 20.93 -10.53
C ALA A 413 -3.33 20.30 -11.69
N ILE A 414 -2.64 19.19 -11.43
CA ILE A 414 -1.83 18.50 -12.47
C ILE A 414 -2.64 17.53 -13.35
N ARG A 415 -3.95 17.40 -13.13
CA ARG A 415 -4.78 16.49 -13.94
C ARG A 415 -4.85 16.95 -15.39
N GLY A 416 -4.57 16.02 -16.31
CA GLY A 416 -4.64 16.29 -17.74
C GLY A 416 -3.45 17.05 -18.31
N MET A 417 -2.43 17.35 -17.49
CA MET A 417 -1.18 17.93 -17.95
C MET A 417 -0.41 16.95 -18.85
N ASP A 418 0.24 17.46 -19.87
CA ASP A 418 1.16 16.68 -20.69
C ASP A 418 2.52 16.49 -19.98
N ASP A 419 3.42 15.70 -20.59
CA ASP A 419 4.72 15.38 -20.00
C ASP A 419 5.59 16.65 -19.75
N ARG A 420 5.47 17.68 -20.55
CA ARG A 420 6.25 18.94 -20.39
C ARG A 420 5.71 19.76 -19.23
N GLU A 421 4.41 19.88 -19.13
CA GLU A 421 3.71 20.55 -18.03
C GLU A 421 3.97 19.81 -16.71
N LEU A 422 3.89 18.47 -16.72
CA LEU A 422 4.21 17.65 -15.55
C LEU A 422 5.66 17.83 -15.09
N LEU A 423 6.63 17.87 -16.02
CA LEU A 423 8.02 18.12 -15.65
C LEU A 423 8.25 19.54 -15.14
N ALA A 424 7.55 20.55 -15.68
CA ALA A 424 7.60 21.91 -15.15
C ALA A 424 7.03 22.02 -13.74
N ALA A 425 5.89 21.38 -13.48
CA ALA A 425 5.31 21.31 -12.14
C ALA A 425 6.20 20.52 -11.17
N ALA A 426 6.81 19.41 -11.62
CA ALA A 426 7.72 18.62 -10.80
C ALA A 426 9.00 19.41 -10.46
N GLU A 427 9.56 20.15 -11.40
CA GLU A 427 10.72 21.01 -11.16
C GLU A 427 10.36 22.18 -10.23
N LEU A 428 9.15 22.75 -10.35
CA LEU A 428 8.63 23.73 -9.40
C LEU A 428 8.61 23.16 -7.99
N ALA A 429 8.04 21.96 -7.78
CA ALA A 429 8.00 21.30 -6.49
C ALA A 429 9.41 21.06 -5.92
N ARG A 430 10.37 20.64 -6.78
CA ARG A 430 11.77 20.42 -6.40
C ARG A 430 12.42 21.71 -5.91
N ARG A 431 12.22 22.84 -6.63
CA ARG A 431 12.75 24.17 -6.24
C ARG A 431 12.14 24.66 -4.92
N GLU A 432 10.89 24.31 -4.64
CA GLU A 432 10.20 24.63 -3.39
C GLU A 432 10.45 23.60 -2.27
N SER A 433 11.39 22.66 -2.47
CA SER A 433 11.71 21.59 -1.51
C SER A 433 10.54 20.66 -1.16
N VAL A 434 9.53 20.59 -2.02
CA VAL A 434 8.39 19.65 -1.89
C VAL A 434 8.71 18.38 -2.69
N TYR A 435 9.73 17.64 -2.23
CA TYR A 435 10.34 16.54 -2.98
C TYR A 435 9.38 15.39 -3.27
N ASP A 436 8.47 15.07 -2.36
CA ASP A 436 7.47 14.03 -2.58
C ASP A 436 6.54 14.36 -3.76
N ARG A 437 6.24 15.64 -3.98
CA ARG A 437 5.47 16.09 -5.15
C ARG A 437 6.31 16.09 -6.41
N ALA A 438 7.56 16.54 -6.32
CA ALA A 438 8.51 16.46 -7.43
C ALA A 438 8.62 15.02 -7.97
N ILE A 439 8.90 14.06 -7.07
CA ILE A 439 9.01 12.64 -7.40
C ILE A 439 7.70 12.10 -7.99
N SER A 440 6.57 12.37 -7.32
CA SER A 440 5.28 11.79 -7.72
C SER A 440 4.83 12.33 -9.07
N THR A 441 5.00 13.64 -9.32
CA THR A 441 4.61 14.29 -10.57
C THR A 441 5.50 13.85 -11.72
N ALA A 442 6.84 13.83 -11.52
CA ALA A 442 7.76 13.36 -12.54
C ALA A 442 7.56 11.88 -12.91
N ASN A 443 7.11 11.05 -11.96
CA ASN A 443 6.79 9.64 -12.23
C ASN A 443 5.54 9.45 -13.11
N MET A 444 4.70 10.47 -13.28
CA MET A 444 3.52 10.39 -14.15
C MET A 444 3.86 10.55 -15.63
N THR A 445 5.03 11.08 -15.97
CA THR A 445 5.43 11.27 -17.37
C THR A 445 5.69 9.94 -18.07
N VAL A 446 5.27 9.84 -19.34
CA VAL A 446 5.30 8.60 -20.13
C VAL A 446 6.45 8.59 -21.15
N ARG A 447 6.61 9.69 -21.91
CA ARG A 447 7.58 9.78 -23.01
C ARG A 447 8.80 10.61 -22.64
N LEU A 448 8.59 11.69 -21.90
CA LEU A 448 9.66 12.56 -21.44
C LEU A 448 10.05 12.19 -20.01
N HIS A 449 11.33 12.42 -19.68
CA HIS A 449 11.85 12.12 -18.33
C HIS A 449 12.97 13.07 -17.93
N ASP A 450 13.08 13.29 -16.63
CA ASP A 450 14.26 13.81 -15.95
C ASP A 450 14.49 13.02 -14.65
N PHE A 451 15.53 12.22 -14.64
CA PHE A 451 15.84 11.37 -13.48
C PHE A 451 16.32 12.17 -12.27
N ARG A 452 16.88 13.37 -12.45
CA ARG A 452 17.29 14.24 -11.34
C ARG A 452 16.09 14.73 -10.54
N VAL A 453 14.92 14.87 -11.18
CA VAL A 453 13.67 15.24 -10.52
C VAL A 453 12.97 14.02 -9.93
N ARG A 454 13.05 12.86 -10.63
CA ARG A 454 12.50 11.59 -10.11
C ARG A 454 13.28 11.05 -8.90
N TYR A 455 14.58 11.33 -8.84
CA TYR A 455 15.51 10.87 -7.80
C TYR A 455 16.31 12.06 -7.28
N PRO A 456 15.67 13.01 -6.59
CA PRO A 456 16.38 14.15 -6.02
C PRO A 456 17.35 13.69 -4.94
N VAL A 457 18.47 14.43 -4.81
CA VAL A 457 19.43 14.29 -3.72
C VAL A 457 19.37 15.58 -2.89
N PRO A 458 18.39 15.73 -2.00
CA PRO A 458 18.29 16.92 -1.14
C PRO A 458 19.32 16.87 -0.02
N PHE A 459 19.51 18.00 0.67
CA PHE A 459 20.44 18.11 1.79
C PHE A 459 21.87 17.75 1.37
N GLU A 460 22.39 18.50 0.40
CA GLU A 460 23.68 18.26 -0.26
C GLU A 460 24.79 17.87 0.73
N GLY A 461 25.42 16.71 0.50
CA GLY A 461 26.51 16.17 1.31
C GLY A 461 26.07 15.50 2.62
N VAL A 462 24.91 15.83 3.19
CA VAL A 462 24.50 15.32 4.51
C VAL A 462 24.38 13.80 4.53
N PHE A 463 23.67 13.23 3.57
CA PHE A 463 23.52 11.76 3.51
C PHE A 463 24.84 11.05 3.25
N GLY A 464 25.70 11.61 2.40
CA GLY A 464 27.05 11.09 2.13
C GLY A 464 27.96 11.12 3.35
N ASP A 465 27.90 12.19 4.15
CA ASP A 465 28.71 12.33 5.36
C ASP A 465 28.30 11.28 6.43
N TYR A 466 27.02 11.11 6.67
CA TYR A 466 26.53 10.11 7.61
C TYR A 466 26.73 8.67 7.10
N ALA A 467 26.52 8.42 5.80
CA ALA A 467 26.81 7.12 5.20
C ALA A 467 28.28 6.75 5.38
N ARG A 468 29.21 7.66 5.08
CA ARG A 468 30.67 7.44 5.31
C ARG A 468 31.00 7.20 6.78
N THR A 469 30.43 7.99 7.68
CA THR A 469 30.66 7.84 9.14
C THR A 469 30.28 6.46 9.63
N HIS A 470 29.20 5.89 9.10
CA HIS A 470 28.73 4.56 9.48
C HIS A 470 29.22 3.44 8.55
N GLY A 471 30.03 3.74 7.52
CA GLY A 471 30.48 2.75 6.54
C GLY A 471 29.33 2.13 5.74
N LEU A 472 28.29 2.92 5.45
CA LEU A 472 27.15 2.54 4.63
C LEU A 472 27.32 3.04 3.19
N ASP A 473 26.67 2.37 2.25
CA ASP A 473 26.54 2.81 0.87
C ASP A 473 25.56 4.00 0.80
N GLU A 474 26.01 5.16 0.29
CA GLU A 474 25.18 6.38 0.20
C GLU A 474 23.98 6.17 -0.70
N ALA A 475 24.14 5.49 -1.83
CA ALA A 475 23.07 5.22 -2.76
C ALA A 475 21.98 4.33 -2.13
N TRP A 476 22.36 3.37 -1.29
CA TRP A 476 21.42 2.55 -0.54
C TRP A 476 20.66 3.37 0.53
N VAL A 477 21.36 4.23 1.28
CA VAL A 477 20.71 5.14 2.26
C VAL A 477 19.71 6.05 1.57
N LEU A 478 20.07 6.71 0.46
CA LEU A 478 19.16 7.53 -0.33
C LEU A 478 17.97 6.74 -0.88
N GLY A 479 18.22 5.52 -1.36
CA GLY A 479 17.19 4.61 -1.83
C GLY A 479 16.16 4.27 -0.76
N LEU A 480 16.62 4.06 0.48
CA LEU A 480 15.80 3.79 1.65
C LEU A 480 14.98 5.04 2.04
N VAL A 481 15.61 6.21 2.20
CA VAL A 481 14.93 7.46 2.58
C VAL A 481 13.86 7.84 1.54
N ARG A 482 14.16 7.66 0.25
CA ARG A 482 13.17 7.87 -0.81
C ARG A 482 11.96 6.93 -0.65
N GLN A 483 12.17 5.71 -0.21
CA GLN A 483 11.08 4.74 0.01
C GLN A 483 10.31 5.05 1.30
N GLU A 484 10.97 5.53 2.35
CA GLU A 484 10.36 5.83 3.65
C GLU A 484 9.49 7.08 3.61
N SER A 485 10.05 8.21 3.18
CA SER A 485 9.38 9.50 3.31
C SER A 485 9.26 10.29 2.00
N ARG A 486 9.97 9.88 0.94
CA ARG A 486 10.22 10.74 -0.24
C ARG A 486 10.78 12.11 0.17
N PHE A 487 11.65 12.12 1.17
CA PHE A 487 12.30 13.28 1.73
C PHE A 487 11.36 14.29 2.43
N ILE A 488 10.21 13.85 2.91
CA ILE A 488 9.35 14.67 3.77
C ILE A 488 9.97 14.70 5.18
N VAL A 489 10.42 15.88 5.61
CA VAL A 489 11.13 16.06 6.90
C VAL A 489 10.23 15.73 8.09
N ASP A 490 8.98 16.18 8.06
CA ASP A 490 8.00 16.02 9.13
C ASP A 490 7.04 14.83 8.89
N ALA A 491 7.45 13.87 8.06
CA ALA A 491 6.62 12.71 7.74
C ALA A 491 6.19 11.95 8.99
N ARG A 492 4.90 11.55 9.00
CA ARG A 492 4.32 10.70 10.05
C ARG A 492 3.50 9.60 9.41
N SER A 493 3.74 8.36 9.84
CA SER A 493 2.89 7.24 9.46
C SER A 493 1.73 7.03 10.45
N ASP A 494 0.70 6.32 10.02
CA ASP A 494 -0.42 5.91 10.88
C ASP A 494 0.05 5.06 12.07
N ALA A 495 1.14 4.31 11.89
CA ALA A 495 1.78 3.52 12.97
C ALA A 495 2.62 4.38 13.93
N GLY A 496 2.82 5.67 13.64
CA GLY A 496 3.56 6.61 14.47
C GLY A 496 5.05 6.74 14.15
N ALA A 497 5.54 6.20 13.04
CA ALA A 497 6.90 6.43 12.56
C ALA A 497 7.11 7.90 12.16
N ARG A 498 8.32 8.47 12.33
CA ARG A 498 8.59 9.89 12.16
C ARG A 498 9.85 10.21 11.37
N GLY A 499 9.78 11.31 10.63
CA GLY A 499 10.91 11.97 9.97
C GLY A 499 11.32 11.30 8.66
N LEU A 500 12.45 11.77 8.11
CA LEU A 500 13.01 11.35 6.83
C LEU A 500 13.17 9.82 6.70
N MET A 501 13.68 9.18 7.76
CA MET A 501 13.95 7.75 7.82
C MET A 501 12.86 6.95 8.57
N GLN A 502 11.70 7.56 8.85
CA GLN A 502 10.52 6.91 9.43
C GLN A 502 10.82 6.04 10.65
N LEU A 503 11.49 6.60 11.63
CA LEU A 503 11.82 5.88 12.86
C LEU A 503 10.62 5.77 13.80
N MET A 504 10.37 4.55 14.29
CA MET A 504 9.43 4.36 15.39
C MET A 504 9.99 4.99 16.68
N PRO A 505 9.17 5.66 17.50
CA PRO A 505 9.66 6.34 18.72
C PRO A 505 10.42 5.45 19.70
N ARG A 506 10.06 4.17 19.77
CA ARG A 506 10.77 3.17 20.59
C ARG A 506 12.15 2.88 20.01
N THR A 507 12.24 2.69 18.69
CA THR A 507 13.51 2.43 17.99
C THR A 507 14.43 3.64 18.09
N ALA A 508 13.93 4.86 17.87
CA ALA A 508 14.71 6.09 17.98
C ALA A 508 15.36 6.22 19.37
N ARG A 509 14.58 6.04 20.45
CA ARG A 509 15.10 6.06 21.84
C ARG A 509 16.13 4.98 22.12
N TRP A 510 15.92 3.79 21.55
CA TRP A 510 16.85 2.68 21.73
C TRP A 510 18.18 2.96 21.01
N VAL A 511 18.14 3.42 19.76
CA VAL A 511 19.33 3.80 18.99
C VAL A 511 20.07 4.94 19.65
N ALA A 512 19.38 6.02 20.08
CA ALA A 512 19.99 7.17 20.76
C ALA A 512 20.85 6.74 21.94
N ARG A 513 20.36 5.80 22.78
CA ARG A 513 21.12 5.23 23.88
C ARG A 513 22.33 4.42 23.41
N LYS A 514 22.19 3.62 22.35
CA LYS A 514 23.26 2.76 21.82
C LYS A 514 24.42 3.57 21.21
N ILE A 515 24.11 4.70 20.54
CA ILE A 515 25.12 5.59 19.96
C ILE A 515 25.62 6.67 20.93
N GLY A 516 25.13 6.70 22.18
CA GLY A 516 25.56 7.66 23.20
C GLY A 516 24.99 9.08 23.04
N LEU A 517 23.84 9.25 22.37
CA LEU A 517 23.16 10.54 22.26
C LEU A 517 22.39 10.84 23.56
N VAL A 518 23.10 11.36 24.57
CA VAL A 518 22.62 11.49 25.96
C VAL A 518 21.47 12.50 26.10
N GLN A 519 21.41 13.52 25.25
CA GLN A 519 20.44 14.62 25.33
C GLN A 519 19.23 14.42 24.40
N TYR A 520 19.02 13.22 23.86
CA TYR A 520 17.93 12.94 22.94
C TYR A 520 16.56 13.04 23.63
N GLU A 521 15.71 13.91 23.09
CA GLU A 521 14.31 14.03 23.45
C GLU A 521 13.39 13.50 22.35
N PRO A 522 12.20 12.97 22.65
CA PRO A 522 11.33 12.35 21.65
C PRO A 522 10.89 13.24 20.48
N HIS A 523 10.98 14.56 20.62
CA HIS A 523 10.66 15.50 19.55
C HIS A 523 11.82 15.70 18.57
N ASP A 524 13.07 15.47 18.98
CA ASP A 524 14.27 15.66 18.16
C ASP A 524 14.30 14.73 16.94
N VAL A 525 13.57 13.61 16.99
CA VAL A 525 13.44 12.70 15.85
C VAL A 525 12.84 13.37 14.59
N ALA A 526 12.22 14.53 14.72
CA ALA A 526 11.71 15.31 13.61
C ALA A 526 12.77 16.24 13.00
N GLU A 527 13.90 16.47 13.67
CA GLU A 527 15.01 17.25 13.14
C GLU A 527 15.81 16.44 12.11
N VAL A 528 16.21 17.10 11.02
CA VAL A 528 16.87 16.44 9.87
C VAL A 528 18.11 15.68 10.30
N GLU A 529 19.06 16.35 10.96
CA GLU A 529 20.33 15.74 11.35
C GLU A 529 20.15 14.65 12.39
N THR A 530 19.31 14.87 13.40
CA THR A 530 19.00 13.87 14.42
C THR A 530 18.33 12.64 13.82
N ASN A 531 17.37 12.82 12.90
CA ASN A 531 16.68 11.72 12.25
C ASN A 531 17.63 10.88 11.38
N ILE A 532 18.52 11.53 10.61
CA ILE A 532 19.51 10.84 9.77
C ILE A 532 20.54 10.12 10.64
N THR A 533 21.03 10.74 11.70
CA THR A 533 21.96 10.11 12.65
C THR A 533 21.39 8.83 13.24
N LEU A 534 20.17 8.91 13.76
CA LEU A 534 19.49 7.76 14.36
C LEU A 534 19.14 6.69 13.32
N GLY A 535 18.66 7.11 12.15
CA GLY A 535 18.26 6.20 11.09
C GLY A 535 19.41 5.43 10.47
N THR A 536 20.52 6.12 10.16
CA THR A 536 21.75 5.48 9.64
C THR A 536 22.43 4.63 10.72
N GLY A 537 22.42 5.08 11.97
CA GLY A 537 22.88 4.29 13.11
C GLY A 537 22.09 2.98 13.26
N TYR A 538 20.77 3.03 13.18
CA TYR A 538 19.94 1.83 13.21
C TYR A 538 20.21 0.92 12.01
N LEU A 539 20.28 1.48 10.80
CA LEU A 539 20.55 0.74 9.58
C LEU A 539 21.89 0.01 9.64
N LYS A 540 22.93 0.68 10.19
CA LYS A 540 24.25 0.09 10.44
C LYS A 540 24.16 -1.11 11.38
N MET A 541 23.49 -0.96 12.53
CA MET A 541 23.35 -2.05 13.51
C MET A 541 22.61 -3.25 12.91
N VAL A 542 21.55 -2.99 12.13
CA VAL A 542 20.80 -4.06 11.45
C VAL A 542 21.63 -4.72 10.36
N LEU A 543 22.46 -3.96 9.62
CA LEU A 543 23.37 -4.52 8.63
C LEU A 543 24.44 -5.40 9.27
N GLU A 544 25.04 -4.97 10.36
CA GLU A 544 26.04 -5.75 11.11
C GLU A 544 25.47 -7.05 11.68
N ASP A 545 24.25 -6.98 12.19
CA ASP A 545 23.54 -8.13 12.74
C ASP A 545 23.13 -9.18 11.68
N LEU A 546 22.72 -8.73 10.49
CA LEU A 546 22.19 -9.60 9.45
C LEU A 546 23.17 -9.89 8.30
N GLY A 547 24.24 -9.12 8.20
CA GLY A 547 25.34 -9.33 7.24
C GLY A 547 24.98 -9.09 5.77
N HIS A 548 23.80 -8.53 5.46
CA HIS A 548 23.35 -8.37 4.07
C HIS A 548 22.37 -7.21 3.89
N GLU A 549 22.58 -6.33 2.88
CA GLU A 549 21.72 -5.16 2.62
C GLU A 549 20.25 -5.51 2.39
N VAL A 550 19.99 -6.61 1.69
CA VAL A 550 18.61 -7.09 1.44
C VAL A 550 17.91 -7.47 2.75
N LEU A 551 18.61 -8.21 3.62
CA LEU A 551 18.10 -8.58 4.94
C LEU A 551 17.91 -7.35 5.83
N ALA A 552 18.86 -6.42 5.80
CA ALA A 552 18.80 -5.17 6.55
C ALA A 552 17.62 -4.31 6.06
N SER A 553 17.39 -4.20 4.75
CA SER A 553 16.22 -3.50 4.18
C SER A 553 14.89 -4.16 4.60
N ALA A 554 14.81 -5.50 4.57
CA ALA A 554 13.63 -6.22 5.03
C ALA A 554 13.37 -6.02 6.53
N ALA A 555 14.44 -6.03 7.33
CA ALA A 555 14.40 -5.84 8.77
C ALA A 555 14.02 -4.39 9.15
N TYR A 556 14.48 -3.41 8.41
CA TYR A 556 14.14 -2.01 8.64
C TYR A 556 12.63 -1.77 8.57
N ASN A 557 11.96 -2.38 7.57
CA ASN A 557 10.51 -2.26 7.40
C ASN A 557 9.69 -3.21 8.28
N ALA A 558 10.10 -4.49 8.42
CA ALA A 558 9.29 -5.53 9.06
C ALA A 558 9.81 -5.99 10.43
N GLY A 559 10.98 -5.53 10.83
CA GLY A 559 11.70 -5.95 12.04
C GLY A 559 12.68 -7.11 11.81
N PRO A 560 13.80 -7.14 12.55
CA PRO A 560 14.90 -8.11 12.35
C PRO A 560 14.46 -9.56 12.50
N ARG A 561 13.61 -9.85 13.48
CA ARG A 561 13.07 -11.21 13.72
C ARG A 561 12.39 -11.80 12.50
N ARG A 562 11.56 -11.00 11.81
CA ARG A 562 10.86 -11.45 10.60
C ARG A 562 11.83 -11.66 9.45
N ALA A 563 12.74 -10.71 9.21
CA ALA A 563 13.73 -10.85 8.16
C ALA A 563 14.56 -12.13 8.31
N ARG A 564 14.97 -12.47 9.56
CA ARG A 564 15.65 -13.73 9.87
C ARG A 564 14.76 -14.94 9.59
N SER A 565 13.50 -14.92 10.03
CA SER A 565 12.57 -16.05 9.88
C SER A 565 12.21 -16.36 8.42
N TRP A 566 12.42 -15.44 7.50
CA TRP A 566 12.17 -15.64 6.07
C TRP A 566 13.38 -16.21 5.31
N ARG A 567 14.52 -16.38 5.97
CA ARG A 567 15.69 -17.08 5.40
C ARG A 567 15.35 -18.55 5.15
N ASP A 568 16.10 -19.17 4.27
CA ASP A 568 15.95 -20.60 3.98
C ASP A 568 16.97 -21.43 4.79
N ALA A 569 16.73 -22.72 4.91
CA ALA A 569 17.70 -23.65 5.50
C ALA A 569 18.98 -23.80 4.65
N LYS A 570 18.94 -23.35 3.39
CA LYS A 570 20.06 -23.31 2.46
C LYS A 570 20.29 -21.88 1.96
N PRO A 571 21.50 -21.54 1.50
CA PRO A 571 21.73 -20.28 0.84
C PRO A 571 20.73 -20.08 -0.31
N LEU A 572 20.13 -18.89 -0.41
CA LEU A 572 19.08 -18.57 -1.37
C LEU A 572 19.48 -17.35 -2.21
N GLU A 573 19.27 -17.40 -3.51
CA GLU A 573 19.45 -16.25 -4.39
C GLU A 573 18.66 -15.04 -3.86
N GLY A 574 19.30 -13.86 -3.77
CA GLY A 574 18.69 -12.68 -3.19
C GLY A 574 17.42 -12.23 -3.91
N ALA A 575 17.35 -12.37 -5.23
CA ALA A 575 16.13 -12.06 -6.00
C ALA A 575 14.96 -12.99 -5.62
N ILE A 576 15.22 -14.28 -5.37
CA ILE A 576 14.21 -15.24 -4.91
C ILE A 576 13.77 -14.92 -3.48
N TYR A 577 14.73 -14.60 -2.58
CA TYR A 577 14.39 -14.17 -1.23
C TYR A 577 13.43 -12.98 -1.26
N VAL A 578 13.78 -11.91 -2.00
CA VAL A 578 12.95 -10.70 -2.11
C VAL A 578 11.57 -11.01 -2.67
N GLU A 579 11.48 -11.82 -3.75
CA GLU A 579 10.18 -12.19 -4.33
C GLU A 579 9.31 -13.00 -3.38
N THR A 580 9.91 -13.78 -2.49
CA THR A 580 9.20 -14.68 -1.59
C THR A 580 8.96 -14.11 -0.19
N ILE A 581 9.29 -12.84 0.08
CA ILE A 581 8.90 -12.16 1.33
C ILE A 581 7.37 -12.24 1.49
N PRO A 582 6.86 -12.80 2.61
CA PRO A 582 5.43 -13.05 2.78
C PRO A 582 4.58 -11.77 2.79
N PHE A 583 5.06 -10.73 3.42
CA PHE A 583 4.37 -9.44 3.51
C PHE A 583 4.49 -8.67 2.19
N SER A 584 3.37 -8.44 1.52
CA SER A 584 3.34 -7.75 0.23
C SER A 584 3.90 -6.32 0.30
N GLU A 585 3.72 -5.65 1.42
CA GLU A 585 4.28 -4.32 1.69
C GLU A 585 5.81 -4.41 1.75
N THR A 586 6.36 -5.28 2.61
CA THR A 586 7.81 -5.44 2.77
C THR A 586 8.48 -5.94 1.50
N ARG A 587 7.83 -6.88 0.78
CA ARG A 587 8.31 -7.37 -0.51
C ARG A 587 8.45 -6.24 -1.53
N ARG A 588 7.46 -5.35 -1.63
CA ARG A 588 7.50 -4.17 -2.50
C ARG A 588 8.53 -3.15 -2.00
N TYR A 589 8.60 -2.93 -0.70
CA TYR A 589 9.56 -2.05 -0.06
C TYR A 589 11.00 -2.42 -0.41
N VAL A 590 11.41 -3.67 -0.19
CA VAL A 590 12.76 -4.14 -0.48
C VAL A 590 13.09 -4.02 -1.97
N LYS A 591 12.17 -4.40 -2.86
CA LYS A 591 12.34 -4.21 -4.30
C LYS A 591 12.61 -2.75 -4.66
N ASN A 592 11.83 -1.84 -4.09
CA ASN A 592 11.98 -0.41 -4.36
C ASN A 592 13.29 0.14 -3.79
N VAL A 593 13.66 -0.21 -2.56
CA VAL A 593 14.93 0.23 -1.96
C VAL A 593 16.12 -0.21 -2.80
N MET A 594 16.18 -1.49 -3.18
CA MET A 594 17.30 -2.04 -3.96
C MET A 594 17.34 -1.47 -5.39
N ALA A 595 16.20 -1.28 -6.04
CA ALA A 595 16.14 -0.62 -7.35
C ALA A 595 16.54 0.86 -7.25
N ASN A 596 16.05 1.59 -6.24
CA ASN A 596 16.44 2.98 -6.00
C ASN A 596 17.96 3.10 -5.77
N ALA A 597 18.57 2.19 -5.00
CA ALA A 597 20.00 2.20 -4.74
C ALA A 597 20.82 2.12 -6.04
N VAL A 598 20.43 1.26 -6.99
CA VAL A 598 21.09 1.17 -8.31
C VAL A 598 20.98 2.50 -9.08
N ILE A 599 19.81 3.13 -9.06
CA ILE A 599 19.59 4.41 -9.75
C ILE A 599 20.40 5.53 -9.07
N TYR A 600 20.39 5.60 -7.74
CA TYR A 600 21.18 6.62 -7.02
C TYR A 600 22.68 6.44 -7.22
N ALA A 601 23.21 5.21 -7.19
CA ALA A 601 24.61 4.94 -7.50
C ALA A 601 25.01 5.48 -8.88
N ALA A 602 24.15 5.27 -9.89
CA ALA A 602 24.39 5.80 -11.23
C ALA A 602 24.32 7.33 -11.28
N LEU A 603 23.43 7.99 -10.51
CA LEU A 603 23.31 9.45 -10.44
C LEU A 603 24.47 10.10 -9.66
N LEU A 604 25.01 9.43 -8.66
CA LEU A 604 26.17 9.87 -7.89
C LEU A 604 27.49 9.66 -8.65
N GLY A 605 27.43 9.05 -9.84
CA GLY A 605 28.64 8.79 -10.65
C GLY A 605 29.49 7.62 -10.13
N GLU A 606 28.94 6.77 -9.28
CA GLU A 606 29.61 5.57 -8.83
C GLU A 606 29.84 4.57 -9.97
N PRO A 607 30.85 3.69 -9.87
CA PRO A 607 31.03 2.62 -10.83
C PRO A 607 29.70 1.86 -11.04
N ARG A 608 29.39 1.52 -12.29
CA ARG A 608 28.09 0.89 -12.65
C ARG A 608 27.69 -0.20 -11.68
N SER A 609 26.66 0.06 -10.89
CA SER A 609 26.14 -0.83 -9.86
C SER A 609 25.20 -1.85 -10.47
N SER A 610 25.43 -3.14 -10.19
CA SER A 610 24.57 -4.24 -10.61
C SER A 610 23.55 -4.55 -9.53
N LEU A 611 22.27 -4.66 -9.90
CA LEU A 611 21.23 -5.10 -8.99
C LEU A 611 21.44 -6.58 -8.58
N HIS A 612 21.85 -7.44 -9.51
CA HIS A 612 22.23 -8.83 -9.19
C HIS A 612 23.35 -8.90 -8.16
N ALA A 613 24.39 -8.06 -8.29
CA ALA A 613 25.49 -8.03 -7.34
C ALA A 613 25.03 -7.57 -5.95
N ARG A 614 24.17 -6.53 -5.87
CA ARG A 614 23.59 -6.06 -4.59
C ARG A 614 22.67 -7.10 -3.94
N LEU A 615 21.90 -7.81 -4.74
CA LEU A 615 21.01 -8.86 -4.24
C LEU A 615 21.76 -10.10 -3.77
N GLY A 616 22.86 -10.47 -4.42
CA GLY A 616 23.74 -11.56 -4.05
C GLY A 616 23.04 -12.87 -3.66
N VAL A 617 23.59 -13.52 -2.67
CA VAL A 617 23.06 -14.76 -2.08
C VAL A 617 22.81 -14.54 -0.59
N ILE A 618 21.59 -14.72 -0.16
CA ILE A 618 21.20 -14.67 1.25
C ILE A 618 21.72 -15.93 1.95
N PRO A 619 22.48 -15.80 3.04
CA PRO A 619 23.02 -16.95 3.77
C PRO A 619 21.88 -17.79 4.38
N ALA A 620 22.15 -19.07 4.57
CA ALA A 620 21.22 -19.99 5.24
C ALA A 620 20.84 -19.47 6.65
N ALA A 621 19.66 -19.87 7.11
CA ALA A 621 19.28 -19.61 8.50
C ALA A 621 20.26 -20.32 9.44
N ASP A 622 20.74 -19.62 10.47
CA ASP A 622 21.63 -20.20 11.45
C ASP A 622 20.89 -21.24 12.30
N ALA A 623 21.51 -22.38 12.54
CA ALA A 623 20.96 -23.47 13.36
C ALA A 623 20.90 -23.15 14.87
N GLY A 624 21.20 -21.94 15.30
CA GLY A 624 21.22 -21.52 16.70
C GLY A 624 21.30 -20.01 16.83
N GLY A 625 20.20 -19.32 16.62
CA GLY A 625 20.10 -17.90 16.96
C GLY A 625 20.02 -17.73 18.47
N GLY A 626 21.08 -17.22 19.09
CA GLY A 626 21.07 -16.84 20.50
C GLY A 626 20.00 -15.78 20.77
N GLU A 627 19.26 -15.94 21.87
CA GLU A 627 18.21 -15.03 22.33
C GLU A 627 18.74 -13.70 22.90
N ASP A 628 20.04 -13.50 22.96
CA ASP A 628 20.65 -12.36 23.62
C ASP A 628 20.99 -11.21 22.65
N ASP A 629 20.46 -10.07 22.95
CA ASP A 629 20.64 -8.73 22.33
C ASP A 629 19.79 -8.47 21.07
N MET A 630 18.51 -8.77 21.13
CA MET A 630 17.61 -8.51 19.99
C MET A 630 17.43 -7.01 19.76
N LEU A 631 17.68 -6.60 18.52
CA LEU A 631 17.26 -5.30 17.97
C LEU A 631 15.74 -5.12 18.15
N PRO A 632 15.25 -3.90 18.44
CA PRO A 632 13.86 -3.62 18.77
C PRO A 632 12.89 -3.84 17.61
#